data_755559ee326258bfb1bc410d59db630d
#
_entry.id   755559ee326258bfb1bc410d59db630d
#
_cell.length_a   1.000
_cell.length_b   1.000
_cell.length_c   1.000
_cell.angle_alpha   90.00
_cell.angle_beta   90.00
_cell.angle_gamma   90.00
#
_symmetry.space_group_name_H-M   'P 1'
#
loop_
_entity.id
_entity.type
_entity.pdbx_description
1 polymer ?
#
loop_
_entity_poly.entity_id
_entity_poly.type
_entity_poly.pdbx_seq_one_letter_code
_entity_poly.pdbx_strand_id
1 'polypeptide(L)'
;TKTFGKMSSVSASTVYVKNIVKGNTVSTKKFDIEDDEPEMYDGIKKDDYVFVGVNQFTGNPTIVKATEVTGKATALKDNKVQIDGKWYKLKNANKSYTNLDIDKQYTLQVFGAYAYDVDGANASDIDTLLVKTVGDKKTLDKGVEAKVLFEDGTEKVINVVKVGDTGNSNLDTLKGKLSAGLYEYDEDDG
;
A
#
# COMPACT_ATOMS: atom_id res chain seq x y z
N THR A 1 -0.39 22.97 -16.06
CA THR A 1 -1.03 21.74 -15.52
C THR A 1 0.06 20.71 -15.31
N LYS A 2 0.10 20.06 -14.13
CA LYS A 2 1.06 18.99 -13.84
C LYS A 2 0.38 17.63 -14.03
N THR A 3 1.09 16.68 -14.63
CA THR A 3 0.65 15.32 -14.83
C THR A 3 1.37 14.41 -13.83
N PHE A 4 0.64 13.53 -13.17
CA PHE A 4 1.19 12.52 -12.27
C PHE A 4 1.66 11.30 -13.05
N GLY A 5 2.78 10.74 -12.67
CA GLY A 5 3.35 9.59 -13.34
C GLY A 5 4.41 8.86 -12.53
N LYS A 6 4.96 7.81 -13.14
CA LYS A 6 6.03 6.98 -12.58
C LYS A 6 7.18 6.87 -13.58
N MET A 7 8.39 7.04 -13.11
CA MET A 7 9.58 6.84 -13.94
C MET A 7 9.68 5.38 -14.38
N SER A 8 9.70 5.14 -15.68
CA SER A 8 9.84 3.78 -16.22
C SER A 8 11.25 3.45 -16.68
N SER A 9 12.01 4.47 -17.06
CA SER A 9 13.43 4.34 -17.42
C SER A 9 14.14 5.67 -17.22
N VAL A 10 15.38 5.59 -16.81
CA VAL A 10 16.31 6.73 -16.67
C VAL A 10 17.65 6.32 -17.24
N SER A 11 18.15 7.07 -18.19
CA SER A 11 19.48 6.89 -18.80
C SER A 11 20.19 8.24 -18.92
N ALA A 12 21.43 8.23 -19.38
CA ALA A 12 22.20 9.46 -19.58
C ALA A 12 21.65 10.35 -20.71
N SER A 13 20.92 9.79 -21.66
CA SER A 13 20.39 10.52 -22.82
C SER A 13 18.86 10.69 -22.80
N THR A 14 18.13 9.83 -22.11
CA THR A 14 16.67 9.84 -22.14
C THR A 14 16.05 9.42 -20.83
N VAL A 15 14.89 10.00 -20.53
CA VAL A 15 14.01 9.56 -19.46
C VAL A 15 12.61 9.29 -19.97
N TYR A 16 11.95 8.29 -19.38
CA TYR A 16 10.58 7.89 -19.73
C TYR A 16 9.68 7.95 -18.50
N VAL A 17 8.55 8.62 -18.63
CA VAL A 17 7.52 8.72 -17.58
C VAL A 17 6.24 8.06 -18.07
N LYS A 18 5.74 7.08 -17.32
CA LYS A 18 4.39 6.54 -17.50
C LYS A 18 3.40 7.46 -16.78
N ASN A 19 2.55 8.13 -17.54
CA ASN A 19 1.46 8.93 -16.97
C ASN A 19 0.41 8.01 -16.36
N ILE A 20 0.00 8.32 -15.14
CA ILE A 20 -0.95 7.53 -14.36
C ILE A 20 -2.21 8.36 -14.12
N VAL A 21 -3.35 7.77 -14.47
CA VAL A 21 -4.69 8.31 -14.16
C VAL A 21 -5.50 7.19 -13.53
N LYS A 22 -6.02 7.41 -12.34
CA LYS A 22 -6.80 6.43 -11.57
C LYS A 22 -6.08 5.08 -11.42
N GLY A 23 -4.76 5.12 -11.18
CA GLY A 23 -3.93 3.93 -10.99
C GLY A 23 -3.54 3.20 -12.29
N ASN A 24 -4.02 3.66 -13.44
CA ASN A 24 -3.70 3.03 -14.72
C ASN A 24 -2.71 3.86 -15.52
N THR A 25 -1.75 3.21 -16.18
CA THR A 25 -0.90 3.88 -17.16
C THR A 25 -1.73 4.23 -18.39
N VAL A 26 -1.85 5.52 -18.70
CA VAL A 26 -2.62 6.01 -19.85
C VAL A 26 -1.74 6.37 -21.04
N SER A 27 -0.49 6.70 -20.80
CA SER A 27 0.49 7.03 -21.84
C SER A 27 1.90 6.94 -21.29
N THR A 28 2.89 6.89 -22.15
CA THR A 28 4.30 7.03 -21.80
C THR A 28 4.88 8.22 -22.55
N LYS A 29 5.53 9.11 -21.83
CA LYS A 29 6.22 10.28 -22.40
C LYS A 29 7.71 10.07 -22.32
N LYS A 30 8.39 10.25 -23.44
CA LYS A 30 9.85 10.30 -23.56
C LYS A 30 10.29 11.75 -23.46
N PHE A 31 11.40 11.98 -22.79
CA PHE A 31 12.14 13.23 -22.81
C PHE A 31 13.59 12.91 -23.19
N ASP A 32 14.11 13.62 -24.16
CA ASP A 32 15.51 13.59 -24.52
C ASP A 32 16.26 14.63 -23.67
N ILE A 33 17.38 14.22 -23.06
CA ILE A 33 18.10 15.09 -22.14
C ILE A 33 18.74 16.28 -22.86
N GLU A 34 19.23 16.06 -24.08
CA GLU A 34 19.92 17.08 -24.87
C GLU A 34 18.93 18.02 -25.58
N ASP A 35 17.86 17.45 -26.16
CA ASP A 35 16.93 18.21 -27.00
C ASP A 35 15.82 18.90 -26.18
N ASP A 36 15.28 18.21 -25.17
CA ASP A 36 14.17 18.70 -24.36
C ASP A 36 14.62 19.48 -23.11
N GLU A 37 15.88 19.34 -22.72
CA GLU A 37 16.50 19.95 -21.52
C GLU A 37 15.61 19.87 -20.28
N PRO A 38 15.11 18.68 -19.87
CA PRO A 38 14.17 18.58 -18.77
C PRO A 38 14.82 18.97 -17.45
N GLU A 39 14.19 19.89 -16.72
CA GLU A 39 14.57 20.24 -15.36
C GLU A 39 14.16 19.11 -14.41
N MET A 40 15.13 18.41 -13.84
CA MET A 40 14.93 17.23 -13.00
C MET A 40 15.55 17.42 -11.63
N TYR A 41 15.01 16.69 -10.63
CA TYR A 41 15.62 16.61 -9.30
C TYR A 41 16.83 15.66 -9.29
N ASP A 42 17.76 15.90 -8.36
CA ASP A 42 18.94 15.07 -8.19
C ASP A 42 18.58 13.65 -7.74
N GLY A 43 19.26 12.64 -8.30
CA GLY A 43 19.07 11.24 -7.94
C GLY A 43 17.78 10.62 -8.50
N ILE A 44 17.23 11.20 -9.58
CA ILE A 44 16.09 10.61 -10.29
C ILE A 44 16.39 9.17 -10.71
N LYS A 45 15.45 8.27 -10.47
CA LYS A 45 15.63 6.84 -10.77
C LYS A 45 14.32 6.20 -11.27
N LYS A 46 14.46 5.02 -11.86
CA LYS A 46 13.33 4.18 -12.21
C LYS A 46 12.46 3.90 -10.98
N ASP A 47 11.18 3.83 -11.21
CA ASP A 47 10.11 3.60 -10.23
C ASP A 47 9.78 4.77 -9.28
N ASP A 48 10.51 5.89 -9.34
CA ASP A 48 10.10 7.11 -8.63
C ASP A 48 8.74 7.63 -9.15
N TYR A 49 7.87 8.02 -8.24
CA TYR A 49 6.65 8.75 -8.56
C TYR A 49 6.97 10.23 -8.75
N VAL A 50 6.44 10.82 -9.80
CA VAL A 50 6.80 12.17 -10.24
C VAL A 50 5.60 12.97 -10.73
N PHE A 51 5.78 14.28 -10.75
CA PHE A 51 4.90 15.23 -11.42
C PHE A 51 5.65 15.86 -12.58
N VAL A 52 5.08 15.73 -13.78
CA VAL A 52 5.61 16.34 -14.99
C VAL A 52 4.82 17.63 -15.29
N GLY A 53 5.52 18.70 -15.49
CA GLY A 53 4.97 20.01 -15.88
C GLY A 53 5.82 20.67 -16.95
N VAL A 54 5.65 21.97 -17.08
CA VAL A 54 6.45 22.83 -17.94
C VAL A 54 6.85 24.06 -17.12
N ASN A 55 8.11 24.44 -17.18
CA ASN A 55 8.58 25.70 -16.66
C ASN A 55 8.01 26.83 -17.52
N GLN A 56 7.27 27.75 -16.91
CA GLN A 56 6.59 28.82 -17.64
C GLN A 56 7.54 29.90 -18.18
N PHE A 57 8.78 29.93 -17.71
CA PHE A 57 9.79 30.90 -18.13
C PHE A 57 10.67 30.36 -19.24
N THR A 58 11.12 29.12 -19.13
CA THR A 58 12.03 28.49 -20.12
C THR A 58 11.27 27.72 -21.19
N GLY A 59 10.08 27.23 -20.88
CA GLY A 59 9.35 26.31 -21.74
C GLY A 59 9.76 24.83 -21.55
N ASN A 60 10.83 24.59 -20.80
CA ASN A 60 11.38 23.26 -20.61
C ASN A 60 10.46 22.36 -19.77
N PRO A 61 10.46 21.04 -20.01
CA PRO A 61 9.79 20.09 -19.15
C PRO A 61 10.34 20.14 -17.73
N THR A 62 9.48 20.03 -16.73
CA THR A 62 9.89 19.91 -15.33
C THR A 62 9.45 18.54 -14.81
N ILE A 63 10.36 17.81 -14.16
CA ILE A 63 10.07 16.53 -13.51
C ILE A 63 10.41 16.67 -12.02
N VAL A 64 9.37 16.68 -11.19
CA VAL A 64 9.48 16.88 -9.74
C VAL A 64 9.07 15.59 -9.04
N LYS A 65 9.84 15.15 -8.06
CA LYS A 65 9.52 13.98 -7.25
C LYS A 65 8.23 14.19 -6.48
N ALA A 66 7.37 13.18 -6.45
CA ALA A 66 6.24 13.15 -5.54
C ALA A 66 6.74 13.05 -4.10
N THR A 67 6.05 13.68 -3.17
CA THR A 67 6.32 13.48 -1.75
C THR A 67 5.57 12.25 -1.29
N GLU A 68 6.27 11.34 -0.66
CA GLU A 68 5.67 10.18 -0.02
C GLU A 68 5.27 10.51 1.41
N VAL A 69 4.05 10.14 1.78
CA VAL A 69 3.51 10.29 3.14
C VAL A 69 2.94 8.96 3.55
N THR A 70 3.53 8.36 4.58
CA THR A 70 3.08 7.08 5.14
C THR A 70 2.59 7.30 6.57
N GLY A 71 1.43 6.75 6.91
CA GLY A 71 0.87 6.85 8.25
C GLY A 71 -0.53 6.27 8.35
N LYS A 72 -1.06 6.18 9.58
CA LYS A 72 -2.41 5.69 9.83
C LYS A 72 -3.47 6.73 9.45
N ALA A 73 -4.52 6.28 8.79
CA ALA A 73 -5.69 7.11 8.54
C ALA A 73 -6.45 7.33 9.86
N THR A 74 -6.48 8.57 10.33
CA THR A 74 -7.17 8.95 11.57
C THR A 74 -8.57 9.47 11.34
N ALA A 75 -8.88 9.93 10.13
CA ALA A 75 -10.23 10.35 9.73
C ALA A 75 -10.41 10.31 8.22
N LEU A 76 -11.64 10.08 7.79
CA LEU A 76 -12.06 10.09 6.39
C LEU A 76 -13.25 11.04 6.23
N LYS A 77 -13.23 11.92 5.24
CA LYS A 77 -14.33 12.85 4.96
C LYS A 77 -14.25 13.40 3.54
N ASP A 78 -15.37 13.36 2.81
CA ASP A 78 -15.56 14.06 1.54
C ASP A 78 -14.38 13.91 0.56
N ASN A 79 -13.96 12.69 0.28
CA ASN A 79 -12.84 12.40 -0.58
C ASN A 79 -11.49 12.95 -0.07
N LYS A 80 -11.32 12.98 1.26
CA LYS A 80 -10.08 13.32 1.95
C LYS A 80 -9.75 12.25 2.98
N VAL A 81 -8.46 12.05 3.18
CA VAL A 81 -7.92 11.23 4.26
C VAL A 81 -7.06 12.10 5.16
N GLN A 82 -7.16 11.88 6.47
CA GLN A 82 -6.27 12.51 7.44
C GLN A 82 -5.20 11.51 7.86
N ILE A 83 -3.93 11.89 7.69
CA ILE A 83 -2.76 11.14 8.18
C ILE A 83 -1.92 12.09 9.01
N ASP A 84 -1.56 11.67 10.21
CA ASP A 84 -0.77 12.47 11.17
C ASP A 84 -1.32 13.90 11.37
N GLY A 85 -2.64 14.02 11.50
CA GLY A 85 -3.34 15.28 11.70
C GLY A 85 -3.47 16.16 10.45
N LYS A 86 -2.88 15.77 9.32
CA LYS A 86 -2.93 16.54 8.08
C LYS A 86 -3.89 15.92 7.06
N TRP A 87 -4.75 16.76 6.48
CA TRP A 87 -5.71 16.35 5.47
C TRP A 87 -5.12 16.35 4.07
N TYR A 88 -5.32 15.26 3.34
CA TYR A 88 -4.97 15.10 1.93
C TYR A 88 -6.24 14.87 1.11
N LYS A 89 -6.46 15.69 0.09
CA LYS A 89 -7.55 15.51 -0.84
C LYS A 89 -7.15 14.49 -1.90
N LEU A 90 -7.95 13.45 -2.03
CA LEU A 90 -7.72 12.36 -2.96
C LEU A 90 -8.09 12.82 -4.38
N LYS A 91 -7.12 12.93 -5.26
CA LYS A 91 -7.30 13.49 -6.61
C LYS A 91 -6.88 12.48 -7.67
N ASN A 92 -7.82 12.06 -8.49
CA ASN A 92 -7.62 11.12 -9.60
C ASN A 92 -7.07 9.76 -9.22
N ALA A 93 -7.24 9.38 -8.01
CA ALA A 93 -6.61 8.20 -7.54
C ALA A 93 -7.32 6.95 -8.01
N ASN A 94 -6.58 5.89 -7.86
CA ASN A 94 -7.02 4.57 -8.20
C ASN A 94 -8.33 4.20 -7.47
N LYS A 95 -8.85 3.04 -7.78
CA LYS A 95 -10.15 2.51 -7.30
C LYS A 95 -10.29 2.43 -5.78
N SER A 96 -9.20 2.64 -5.03
CA SER A 96 -9.10 2.31 -3.61
C SER A 96 -9.69 3.35 -2.67
N TYR A 97 -10.12 4.52 -3.16
CA TYR A 97 -10.61 5.55 -2.24
C TYR A 97 -11.92 5.28 -1.57
N THR A 98 -12.78 4.50 -2.20
CA THR A 98 -14.06 4.13 -1.61
C THR A 98 -13.91 3.13 -0.47
N ASN A 99 -12.71 2.57 -0.30
CA ASN A 99 -12.43 1.47 0.60
C ASN A 99 -11.27 1.78 1.56
N LEU A 100 -11.03 3.05 1.88
CA LEU A 100 -10.09 3.40 2.93
C LEU A 100 -10.78 3.23 4.29
N ASP A 101 -10.06 2.67 5.24
CA ASP A 101 -10.50 2.43 6.60
C ASP A 101 -9.74 3.32 7.58
N ILE A 102 -10.40 3.72 8.67
CA ILE A 102 -9.74 4.40 9.78
C ILE A 102 -8.86 3.37 10.50
N ASP A 103 -7.75 3.85 11.08
CA ASP A 103 -6.72 3.08 11.78
C ASP A 103 -5.84 2.17 10.91
N LYS A 104 -6.11 2.10 9.61
CA LYS A 104 -5.20 1.43 8.67
C LYS A 104 -4.09 2.36 8.17
N GLN A 105 -2.93 1.79 7.92
CA GLN A 105 -1.76 2.49 7.39
C GLN A 105 -1.85 2.60 5.88
N TYR A 106 -1.52 3.79 5.36
CA TYR A 106 -1.49 4.06 3.92
C TYR A 106 -0.22 4.81 3.55
N THR A 107 0.24 4.60 2.33
CA THR A 107 1.30 5.38 1.70
C THR A 107 0.67 6.22 0.58
N LEU A 108 0.76 7.53 0.70
CA LEU A 108 0.25 8.49 -0.27
C LEU A 108 1.38 9.04 -1.12
N GLN A 109 1.15 9.16 -2.42
CA GLN A 109 2.00 9.96 -3.32
C GLN A 109 1.37 11.34 -3.48
N VAL A 110 1.97 12.37 -2.89
CA VAL A 110 1.33 13.68 -2.74
C VAL A 110 2.09 14.81 -3.46
N PHE A 111 1.31 15.82 -3.85
CA PHE A 111 1.78 17.14 -4.22
C PHE A 111 0.99 18.20 -3.46
N GLY A 112 1.64 18.89 -2.53
CA GLY A 112 0.98 19.79 -1.58
C GLY A 112 -0.04 19.06 -0.71
N ALA A 113 -1.30 19.48 -0.78
CA ALA A 113 -2.41 18.88 -0.04
C ALA A 113 -3.21 17.83 -0.85
N TYR A 114 -2.69 17.39 -2.00
CA TYR A 114 -3.39 16.46 -2.88
C TYR A 114 -2.63 15.14 -2.97
N ALA A 115 -3.34 14.04 -2.74
CA ALA A 115 -2.84 12.69 -2.99
C ALA A 115 -3.29 12.20 -4.36
N TYR A 116 -2.36 11.69 -5.15
CA TYR A 116 -2.57 11.21 -6.51
C TYR A 116 -2.50 9.70 -6.62
N ASP A 117 -1.88 9.06 -5.66
CA ASP A 117 -1.90 7.62 -5.48
C ASP A 117 -1.98 7.29 -4.01
N VAL A 118 -2.65 6.18 -3.70
CA VAL A 118 -2.78 5.65 -2.37
C VAL A 118 -2.47 4.16 -2.46
N ASP A 119 -1.39 3.76 -1.84
CA ASP A 119 -1.12 2.36 -1.57
C ASP A 119 -1.68 2.04 -0.18
N GLY A 120 -2.53 1.04 -0.14
CA GLY A 120 -2.93 0.41 1.11
C GLY A 120 -1.70 -0.13 1.80
N ALA A 121 -1.75 -0.25 3.10
CA ALA A 121 -0.68 -0.82 3.87
C ALA A 121 -0.16 -2.07 3.18
N ASN A 122 0.99 -1.90 2.59
CA ASN A 122 1.74 -3.06 2.15
C ASN A 122 1.97 -3.93 3.37
N ALA A 123 1.84 -5.18 3.18
CA ALA A 123 2.41 -6.32 3.90
C ALA A 123 2.90 -6.15 5.36
N SER A 124 3.03 -4.92 5.87
CA SER A 124 3.33 -4.64 7.28
C SER A 124 2.08 -4.53 8.16
N ASP A 125 0.87 -4.54 7.56
CA ASP A 125 -0.41 -4.71 8.28
C ASP A 125 -1.03 -6.09 8.04
N ILE A 126 -0.26 -7.02 7.54
CA ILE A 126 -0.57 -8.42 7.74
C ILE A 126 -0.15 -8.67 9.17
N ASP A 127 -1.13 -8.60 10.08
CA ASP A 127 -0.89 -8.99 11.46
C ASP A 127 -0.29 -10.39 11.43
N THR A 128 0.93 -10.52 11.92
CA THR A 128 1.59 -11.82 11.99
C THR A 128 1.57 -12.34 13.42
N LEU A 129 1.45 -13.64 13.53
CA LEU A 129 1.56 -14.31 14.79
C LEU A 129 2.44 -15.56 14.67
N LEU A 130 3.13 -15.91 15.74
CA LEU A 130 3.85 -17.15 15.85
C LEU A 130 2.99 -18.19 16.55
N VAL A 131 2.56 -19.22 15.83
CA VAL A 131 1.96 -20.41 16.46
C VAL A 131 3.04 -21.17 17.19
N LYS A 132 2.95 -21.22 18.52
CA LYS A 132 3.90 -21.96 19.39
C LYS A 132 3.48 -23.42 19.56
N THR A 133 2.18 -23.64 19.72
CA THR A 133 1.63 -24.98 19.96
C THR A 133 0.23 -25.07 19.38
N VAL A 134 -0.07 -26.18 18.72
CA VAL A 134 -1.41 -26.51 18.25
C VAL A 134 -2.09 -27.37 19.31
N GLY A 135 -3.25 -26.92 19.76
CA GLY A 135 -4.05 -27.57 20.78
C GLY A 135 -5.10 -28.52 20.20
N ASP A 136 -6.23 -28.63 20.90
CA ASP A 136 -7.29 -29.54 20.55
C ASP A 136 -8.37 -28.89 19.67
N LYS A 137 -9.16 -29.74 19.03
CA LYS A 137 -10.31 -29.32 18.23
C LYS A 137 -11.44 -28.86 19.15
N LYS A 138 -12.00 -27.69 18.86
CA LYS A 138 -13.18 -27.14 19.52
C LYS A 138 -14.43 -27.40 18.66
N THR A 139 -15.21 -28.41 19.06
CA THR A 139 -16.41 -28.81 18.30
C THR A 139 -17.53 -27.78 18.41
N LEU A 140 -17.68 -27.11 19.55
CA LEU A 140 -18.68 -26.07 19.78
C LEU A 140 -18.33 -24.77 19.03
N ASP A 141 -17.07 -24.37 19.09
CA ASP A 141 -16.57 -23.14 18.46
C ASP A 141 -16.04 -23.38 17.05
N LYS A 142 -16.21 -24.61 16.54
CA LYS A 142 -15.82 -25.03 15.18
C LYS A 142 -14.43 -24.57 14.76
N GLY A 143 -13.41 -24.83 15.59
CA GLY A 143 -12.04 -24.44 15.32
C GLY A 143 -11.00 -25.33 15.97
N VAL A 144 -9.76 -24.95 15.86
CA VAL A 144 -8.60 -25.58 16.48
C VAL A 144 -7.92 -24.59 17.40
N GLU A 145 -7.72 -24.93 18.66
CA GLU A 145 -6.98 -24.08 19.58
C GLU A 145 -5.50 -24.00 19.17
N ALA A 146 -4.96 -22.80 19.26
CA ALA A 146 -3.53 -22.57 19.10
C ALA A 146 -3.02 -21.59 20.15
N LYS A 147 -1.89 -21.92 20.78
CA LYS A 147 -1.15 -20.95 21.59
C LYS A 147 -0.26 -20.15 20.68
N VAL A 148 -0.45 -18.84 20.66
CA VAL A 148 0.23 -17.92 19.74
C VAL A 148 0.94 -16.82 20.49
N LEU A 149 1.97 -16.27 19.85
CA LEU A 149 2.67 -15.06 20.27
C LEU A 149 2.44 -14.01 19.18
N PHE A 150 1.86 -12.88 19.55
CA PHE A 150 1.66 -11.72 18.68
C PHE A 150 2.92 -10.85 18.59
N GLU A 151 2.98 -9.95 17.61
CA GLU A 151 4.13 -9.06 17.40
C GLU A 151 4.40 -8.12 18.58
N ASP A 152 3.36 -7.75 19.33
CA ASP A 152 3.47 -6.96 20.56
C ASP A 152 4.05 -7.71 21.78
N GLY A 153 4.40 -8.98 21.59
CA GLY A 153 4.90 -9.88 22.63
C GLY A 153 3.82 -10.54 23.50
N THR A 154 2.54 -10.30 23.21
CA THR A 154 1.43 -10.92 23.94
C THR A 154 1.27 -12.39 23.56
N GLU A 155 1.14 -13.28 24.55
CA GLU A 155 0.76 -14.67 24.33
C GLU A 155 -0.73 -14.88 24.65
N LYS A 156 -1.42 -15.55 23.72
CA LYS A 156 -2.82 -15.94 23.89
C LYS A 156 -3.08 -17.35 23.36
N VAL A 157 -4.18 -17.94 23.81
CA VAL A 157 -4.78 -19.09 23.16
C VAL A 157 -5.94 -18.58 22.31
N ILE A 158 -5.88 -18.84 21.02
CA ILE A 158 -6.90 -18.43 20.05
C ILE A 158 -7.60 -19.64 19.44
N ASN A 159 -8.76 -19.42 18.85
CA ASN A 159 -9.48 -20.43 18.09
C ASN A 159 -9.26 -20.19 16.59
N VAL A 160 -8.55 -21.08 15.92
CA VAL A 160 -8.26 -20.98 14.49
C VAL A 160 -9.39 -21.65 13.72
N VAL A 161 -10.07 -20.90 12.88
CA VAL A 161 -11.22 -21.39 12.09
C VAL A 161 -10.88 -21.64 10.63
N LYS A 162 -9.73 -21.12 10.15
CA LYS A 162 -9.28 -21.27 8.77
C LYS A 162 -7.76 -21.22 8.68
N VAL A 163 -7.17 -22.03 7.79
CA VAL A 163 -5.74 -21.98 7.41
C VAL A 163 -5.64 -22.06 5.89
N GLY A 164 -5.23 -20.98 5.24
CA GLY A 164 -5.29 -20.84 3.79
C GLY A 164 -6.71 -21.04 3.29
N ASP A 165 -6.93 -21.94 2.33
CA ASP A 165 -8.27 -22.25 1.81
C ASP A 165 -9.04 -23.30 2.63
N THR A 166 -8.44 -23.83 3.71
CA THR A 166 -9.04 -24.88 4.55
C THR A 166 -9.79 -24.25 5.71
N GLY A 167 -11.12 -24.28 5.66
CA GLY A 167 -11.99 -23.80 6.72
C GLY A 167 -12.35 -24.88 7.75
N ASN A 168 -13.21 -24.51 8.68
CA ASN A 168 -13.62 -25.30 9.85
C ASN A 168 -14.71 -26.38 9.57
N SER A 169 -15.06 -26.64 8.31
CA SER A 169 -15.99 -27.68 7.92
C SER A 169 -15.46 -29.10 8.25
N ASN A 170 -14.15 -29.26 8.30
CA ASN A 170 -13.48 -30.49 8.73
C ASN A 170 -12.31 -30.15 9.66
N LEU A 171 -12.52 -30.31 10.97
CA LEU A 171 -11.57 -29.94 12.00
C LEU A 171 -10.29 -30.81 12.01
N ASP A 172 -10.37 -32.05 11.52
CA ASP A 172 -9.17 -32.90 11.39
C ASP A 172 -8.26 -32.41 10.27
N THR A 173 -8.85 -32.01 9.15
CA THR A 173 -8.10 -31.40 8.05
C THR A 173 -7.50 -30.05 8.46
N LEU A 174 -8.30 -29.21 9.14
CA LEU A 174 -7.83 -27.91 9.64
C LEU A 174 -6.68 -28.09 10.64
N LYS A 175 -6.80 -28.99 11.61
CA LYS A 175 -5.74 -29.29 12.57
C LYS A 175 -4.47 -29.83 11.88
N GLY A 176 -4.63 -30.64 10.84
CA GLY A 176 -3.50 -31.17 10.06
C GLY A 176 -2.77 -30.10 9.22
N LYS A 177 -3.40 -28.97 8.94
CA LYS A 177 -2.80 -27.83 8.22
C LYS A 177 -2.12 -26.82 9.14
N LEU A 178 -2.48 -26.82 10.42
CA LEU A 178 -1.90 -25.91 11.40
C LEU A 178 -0.69 -26.56 12.07
N SER A 179 0.42 -25.88 12.11
CA SER A 179 1.67 -26.32 12.77
C SER A 179 2.32 -25.14 13.48
N ALA A 180 3.34 -25.40 14.31
CA ALA A 180 4.15 -24.33 14.86
C ALA A 180 4.86 -23.58 13.73
N GLY A 181 4.80 -22.25 13.73
CA GLY A 181 5.36 -21.40 12.69
C GLY A 181 4.76 -20.01 12.65
N LEU A 182 5.29 -19.18 11.77
CA LEU A 182 4.80 -17.82 11.53
C LEU A 182 3.63 -17.87 10.55
N TYR A 183 2.55 -17.18 10.88
CA TYR A 183 1.33 -17.06 10.07
C TYR A 183 0.91 -15.60 9.96
N GLU A 184 0.38 -15.26 8.82
CA GLU A 184 -0.46 -14.09 8.63
C GLU A 184 -1.87 -14.42 9.12
N TYR A 185 -2.54 -13.49 9.80
CA TYR A 185 -3.88 -13.74 10.32
C TYR A 185 -4.81 -12.56 10.14
N ASP A 186 -6.09 -12.86 10.03
CA ASP A 186 -7.20 -11.92 10.14
C ASP A 186 -8.07 -12.33 11.33
N GLU A 187 -8.62 -11.36 12.04
CA GLU A 187 -9.63 -11.60 13.07
C GLU A 187 -11.03 -11.52 12.44
N ASP A 188 -11.83 -12.57 12.62
CA ASP A 188 -13.26 -12.57 12.32
C ASP A 188 -14.03 -12.16 13.58
N ASP A 189 -14.92 -11.17 13.44
CA ASP A 189 -15.85 -10.71 14.47
C ASP A 189 -16.96 -11.77 14.69
N GLY A 190 -16.66 -12.84 15.43
CA GLY A 190 -17.69 -13.83 15.74
C GLY A 190 -17.21 -15.04 16.49
#